data_724428f4883c55cdebe2b006d1eb39d0
#
_entry.id   724428f4883c55cdebe2b006d1eb39d0
#
_cell.length_a   1.000
_cell.length_b   1.000
_cell.length_c   1.000
_cell.angle_alpha   90.00
_cell.angle_beta   90.00
_cell.angle_gamma   90.00
#
_symmetry.space_group_name_H-M   'P 1'
#
loop_
_entity.id
_entity.type
_entity.pdbx_description
1 polymer ?
#
loop_
_entity_poly.entity_id
_entity_poly.type
_entity_poly.pdbx_seq_one_letter_code
_entity_poly.pdbx_strand_id
1 'polypeptide(L)'
;QIAFSRFVPEEPPTLADMPSKPEGAQWAEPAIIVDRMTFRSDGGGYLPTGHRHIFVVPADGGAPRQITKGNHPIAGSVAWLPDSQSIIFSTNRSAEPEYQPRQYDLYAASLVTGDLTQITDQPGAEGNPGVSPDGRFLAYTSTGDIRQGYNRADLQIKDLETGENRSLTGDLDRSVSDLQWSRDSNSIWMRYTDAGVGRVAEVDLKGRL
;
A
#
# COMPACT_ATOMS: atom_id res chain seq x y z
N GLN A 1 12.54 -12.73 8.76
CA GLN A 1 11.75 -12.82 7.53
C GLN A 1 11.86 -11.51 6.74
N ILE A 2 11.65 -11.58 5.43
CA ILE A 2 11.63 -10.43 4.52
C ILE A 2 10.27 -10.42 3.84
N ALA A 3 9.54 -9.31 3.91
CA ALA A 3 8.30 -9.07 3.18
C ALA A 3 8.61 -8.26 1.91
N PHE A 4 7.99 -8.61 0.81
CA PHE A 4 8.12 -7.89 -0.46
C PHE A 4 6.85 -8.01 -1.30
N SER A 5 6.64 -7.08 -2.21
CA SER A 5 5.55 -7.14 -3.17
C SER A 5 6.04 -7.72 -4.51
N ARG A 6 5.22 -8.57 -5.12
CA ARG A 6 5.48 -9.16 -6.43
C ARG A 6 4.21 -9.14 -7.27
N PHE A 7 4.35 -8.83 -8.55
CA PHE A 7 3.27 -8.99 -9.51
C PHE A 7 3.04 -10.48 -9.80
N VAL A 8 1.78 -10.90 -9.68
CA VAL A 8 1.34 -12.26 -10.02
C VAL A 8 0.45 -12.14 -11.26
N PRO A 9 0.91 -12.66 -12.41
CA PRO A 9 0.12 -12.62 -13.62
C PRO A 9 -1.10 -13.54 -13.48
N GLU A 10 -2.19 -13.15 -14.13
CA GLU A 10 -3.40 -13.93 -14.32
C GLU A 10 -3.65 -14.13 -15.79
N GLU A 11 -4.43 -15.14 -16.14
CA GLU A 11 -4.81 -15.35 -17.53
C GLU A 11 -5.70 -14.20 -18.01
N PRO A 12 -5.39 -13.58 -19.17
CA PRO A 12 -6.23 -12.53 -19.71
C PRO A 12 -7.60 -13.11 -20.11
N PRO A 13 -8.66 -12.30 -20.07
CA PRO A 13 -9.96 -12.73 -20.53
C PRO A 13 -9.90 -13.14 -22.00
N THR A 14 -10.64 -14.19 -22.39
CA THR A 14 -10.75 -14.66 -23.77
C THR A 14 -12.17 -14.51 -24.26
N LEU A 15 -12.36 -14.04 -25.51
CA LEU A 15 -13.68 -13.90 -26.12
C LEU A 15 -14.16 -15.22 -26.76
N ALA A 16 -13.23 -16.11 -27.10
CA ALA A 16 -13.49 -17.40 -27.70
C ALA A 16 -12.31 -18.34 -27.50
N ASP A 17 -12.60 -19.63 -27.44
CA ASP A 17 -11.57 -20.66 -27.48
C ASP A 17 -10.99 -20.73 -28.90
N MET A 18 -9.70 -20.42 -29.01
CA MET A 18 -8.97 -20.50 -30.25
C MET A 18 -8.45 -21.92 -30.46
N PRO A 19 -8.45 -22.42 -31.71
CA PRO A 19 -7.78 -23.68 -32.00
C PRO A 19 -6.29 -23.57 -31.69
N SER A 20 -5.64 -24.72 -31.47
CA SER A 20 -4.20 -24.74 -31.27
C SER A 20 -3.49 -24.24 -32.55
N LYS A 21 -2.48 -23.38 -32.33
CA LYS A 21 -1.68 -22.82 -33.42
C LYS A 21 -0.96 -23.96 -34.18
N PRO A 22 -1.16 -24.07 -35.48
CA PRO A 22 -0.43 -25.07 -36.28
C PRO A 22 1.08 -24.83 -36.21
N GLU A 23 1.85 -25.90 -36.31
CA GLU A 23 3.31 -25.82 -36.33
C GLU A 23 3.80 -24.97 -37.52
N GLY A 24 4.69 -24.01 -37.25
CA GLY A 24 5.23 -23.07 -38.24
C GLY A 24 4.30 -21.94 -38.68
N ALA A 25 3.05 -21.88 -38.22
CA ALA A 25 2.15 -20.80 -38.57
C ALA A 25 2.60 -19.47 -37.92
N GLN A 26 2.51 -18.36 -38.66
CA GLN A 26 2.69 -17.00 -38.16
C GLN A 26 1.31 -16.38 -37.97
N TRP A 27 0.81 -16.37 -36.73
CA TRP A 27 -0.42 -15.70 -36.41
C TRP A 27 -0.13 -14.26 -36.01
N ALA A 28 -1.09 -13.35 -36.23
CA ALA A 28 -1.06 -12.03 -35.65
C ALA A 28 -1.14 -12.15 -34.14
N GLU A 29 -0.64 -11.11 -33.42
CA GLU A 29 -0.81 -11.01 -31.98
C GLU A 29 -2.30 -11.07 -31.62
N PRO A 30 -2.67 -11.73 -30.51
CA PRO A 30 -4.05 -11.76 -30.04
C PRO A 30 -4.60 -10.35 -29.81
N ALA A 31 -5.91 -10.19 -29.99
CA ALA A 31 -6.57 -8.95 -29.65
C ALA A 31 -6.44 -8.67 -28.15
N ILE A 32 -6.15 -7.42 -27.80
CA ILE A 32 -6.14 -6.98 -26.41
C ILE A 32 -7.58 -6.73 -25.98
N ILE A 33 -8.03 -7.42 -24.94
CA ILE A 33 -9.35 -7.25 -24.36
C ILE A 33 -9.22 -6.26 -23.18
N VAL A 34 -9.97 -5.18 -23.22
CA VAL A 34 -10.04 -4.19 -22.17
C VAL A 34 -11.36 -4.38 -21.42
N ASP A 35 -11.29 -4.90 -20.21
CA ASP A 35 -12.42 -5.22 -19.32
C ASP A 35 -12.38 -4.44 -18.00
N ARG A 36 -11.43 -3.50 -17.88
CA ARG A 36 -11.23 -2.68 -16.67
C ARG A 36 -10.94 -1.23 -17.03
N MET A 37 -11.26 -0.31 -16.12
CA MET A 37 -11.08 1.12 -16.34
C MET A 37 -9.60 1.52 -16.41
N THR A 38 -8.76 0.95 -15.54
CA THR A 38 -7.32 1.22 -15.54
C THR A 38 -6.61 0.13 -16.33
N PHE A 39 -6.55 0.26 -17.64
CA PHE A 39 -5.95 -0.71 -18.57
C PHE A 39 -4.62 -0.26 -19.16
N ARG A 40 -4.25 1.01 -18.98
CA ARG A 40 -3.05 1.62 -19.59
C ARG A 40 -2.40 2.61 -18.63
N SER A 41 -1.09 2.74 -18.69
CA SER A 41 -0.34 3.80 -18.01
C SER A 41 0.54 4.58 -18.99
N ASP A 42 0.75 5.86 -18.70
CA ASP A 42 1.66 6.70 -19.49
C ASP A 42 3.09 6.16 -19.37
N GLY A 43 3.77 6.05 -20.50
CA GLY A 43 5.11 5.48 -20.58
C GLY A 43 5.19 3.96 -20.44
N GLY A 44 4.18 3.28 -19.84
CA GLY A 44 4.16 1.83 -19.65
C GLY A 44 3.32 1.07 -20.66
N GLY A 45 2.43 1.76 -21.41
CA GLY A 45 1.53 1.10 -22.34
C GLY A 45 0.39 0.32 -21.66
N TYR A 46 -0.07 -0.75 -22.28
CA TYR A 46 -1.10 -1.63 -21.72
C TYR A 46 -0.60 -2.33 -20.46
N LEU A 47 -1.44 -2.32 -19.42
CA LEU A 47 -1.11 -2.99 -18.17
C LEU A 47 -1.35 -4.50 -18.30
N PRO A 48 -0.43 -5.34 -17.82
CA PRO A 48 -0.62 -6.79 -17.84
C PRO A 48 -1.77 -7.19 -16.92
N THR A 49 -2.46 -8.30 -17.27
CA THR A 49 -3.50 -8.89 -16.42
C THR A 49 -2.86 -9.56 -15.21
N GLY A 50 -3.38 -9.24 -14.02
CA GLY A 50 -2.89 -9.75 -12.74
C GLY A 50 -2.78 -8.65 -11.69
N HIS A 51 -2.31 -9.04 -10.51
CA HIS A 51 -2.27 -8.17 -9.34
C HIS A 51 -0.94 -8.26 -8.59
N ARG A 52 -0.58 -7.18 -7.87
CA ARG A 52 0.54 -7.23 -6.92
C ARG A 52 0.08 -7.88 -5.63
N HIS A 53 0.88 -8.82 -5.12
CA HIS A 53 0.65 -9.47 -3.85
C HIS A 53 1.87 -9.36 -2.95
N ILE A 54 1.63 -9.47 -1.65
CA ILE A 54 2.69 -9.52 -0.64
C ILE A 54 3.12 -10.96 -0.45
N PHE A 55 4.43 -11.15 -0.42
CA PHE A 55 5.12 -12.41 -0.14
C PHE A 55 6.03 -12.22 1.05
N VAL A 56 6.25 -13.30 1.76
CA VAL A 56 7.23 -13.38 2.85
C VAL A 56 8.17 -14.56 2.59
N VAL A 57 9.45 -14.35 2.84
CA VAL A 57 10.50 -15.35 2.71
C VAL A 57 11.40 -15.35 3.96
N PRO A 58 11.91 -16.50 4.44
CA PRO A 58 12.92 -16.54 5.49
C PRO A 58 14.17 -15.74 5.08
N ALA A 59 14.80 -15.03 6.03
CA ALA A 59 15.98 -14.20 5.73
C ALA A 59 17.21 -15.04 5.36
N ASP A 60 17.27 -16.27 5.80
CA ASP A 60 18.30 -17.27 5.53
C ASP A 60 18.05 -18.11 4.26
N GLY A 61 17.02 -17.73 3.51
CA GLY A 61 16.65 -18.38 2.25
C GLY A 61 15.47 -19.34 2.38
N GLY A 62 14.98 -19.82 1.25
CA GLY A 62 13.83 -20.74 1.16
C GLY A 62 12.79 -20.28 0.13
N ALA A 63 11.66 -20.97 0.08
CA ALA A 63 10.56 -20.64 -0.82
C ALA A 63 9.73 -19.46 -0.28
N PRO A 64 9.44 -18.45 -1.09
CA PRO A 64 8.55 -17.37 -0.68
C PRO A 64 7.11 -17.88 -0.57
N ARG A 65 6.42 -17.43 0.48
CA ARG A 65 4.99 -17.71 0.70
C ARG A 65 4.17 -16.48 0.38
N GLN A 66 3.15 -16.63 -0.45
CA GLN A 66 2.19 -15.57 -0.76
C GLN A 66 1.25 -15.34 0.41
N ILE A 67 1.08 -14.10 0.82
CA ILE A 67 0.27 -13.67 1.97
C ILE A 67 -1.09 -13.14 1.52
N THR A 68 -1.10 -12.29 0.49
CA THR A 68 -2.34 -11.66 0.00
C THR A 68 -2.82 -12.33 -1.29
N LYS A 69 -4.14 -12.32 -1.52
CA LYS A 69 -4.80 -12.89 -2.69
C LYS A 69 -5.95 -12.00 -3.17
N GLY A 70 -6.46 -12.29 -4.36
CA GLY A 70 -7.63 -11.61 -4.95
C GLY A 70 -7.25 -10.32 -5.68
N ASN A 71 -8.26 -9.61 -6.16
CA ASN A 71 -8.13 -8.45 -7.04
C ASN A 71 -8.03 -7.11 -6.29
N HIS A 72 -7.45 -7.10 -5.12
CA HIS A 72 -7.32 -5.89 -4.31
C HIS A 72 -5.96 -5.23 -4.52
N PRO A 73 -5.91 -4.00 -5.09
CA PRO A 73 -4.68 -3.27 -5.27
C PRO A 73 -3.94 -3.04 -3.95
N ILE A 74 -2.64 -3.25 -3.96
CA ILE A 74 -1.74 -2.98 -2.83
C ILE A 74 -0.84 -1.82 -3.20
N ALA A 75 -0.68 -0.87 -2.30
CA ALA A 75 0.16 0.31 -2.50
C ALA A 75 1.22 0.46 -1.39
N GLY A 76 2.33 1.08 -1.76
CA GLY A 76 3.36 1.53 -0.82
C GLY A 76 4.16 0.42 -0.16
N SER A 77 4.62 0.73 1.03
CA SER A 77 5.48 -0.12 1.87
C SER A 77 4.69 -1.04 2.79
N VAL A 78 5.40 -2.01 3.35
CA VAL A 78 4.89 -2.95 4.36
C VAL A 78 5.60 -2.68 5.67
N ALA A 79 4.87 -2.62 6.77
CA ALA A 79 5.41 -2.53 8.13
C ALA A 79 5.25 -3.86 8.86
N TRP A 80 6.25 -4.24 9.63
CA TRP A 80 6.19 -5.38 10.53
C TRP A 80 5.69 -4.95 11.90
N LEU A 81 4.85 -5.79 12.53
CA LEU A 81 4.64 -5.67 13.96
C LEU A 81 5.86 -6.25 14.71
N PRO A 82 6.15 -5.79 15.95
CA PRO A 82 7.32 -6.23 16.70
C PRO A 82 7.34 -7.73 17.00
N ASP A 83 6.19 -8.38 17.02
CA ASP A 83 6.04 -9.84 17.21
C ASP A 83 6.58 -10.64 16.02
N SER A 84 6.85 -10.00 14.88
CA SER A 84 7.24 -10.61 13.61
C SER A 84 6.26 -11.67 13.08
N GLN A 85 5.02 -11.65 13.56
CA GLN A 85 3.95 -12.58 13.17
C GLN A 85 2.86 -11.90 12.34
N SER A 86 2.90 -10.58 12.24
CA SER A 86 1.94 -9.78 11.48
C SER A 86 2.63 -8.66 10.72
N ILE A 87 2.02 -8.29 9.59
CA ILE A 87 2.45 -7.18 8.74
C ILE A 87 1.27 -6.24 8.50
N ILE A 88 1.56 -4.93 8.41
CA ILE A 88 0.58 -3.90 8.04
C ILE A 88 0.91 -3.39 6.65
N PHE A 89 -0.10 -3.22 5.80
CA PHE A 89 0.04 -2.72 4.44
C PHE A 89 -1.21 -1.97 4.00
N SER A 90 -1.06 -1.17 2.95
CA SER A 90 -2.15 -0.38 2.34
C SER A 90 -2.77 -1.14 1.19
N THR A 91 -4.11 -1.22 1.15
CA THR A 91 -4.86 -1.90 0.08
C THR A 91 -6.22 -1.25 -0.14
N ASN A 92 -6.66 -1.23 -1.39
CA ASN A 92 -8.02 -0.81 -1.72
C ASN A 92 -8.93 -2.05 -1.73
N ARG A 93 -9.78 -2.15 -0.72
CA ARG A 93 -10.78 -3.23 -0.57
C ARG A 93 -12.22 -2.71 -0.62
N SER A 94 -12.42 -1.52 -1.20
CA SER A 94 -13.77 -1.02 -1.48
C SER A 94 -14.52 -2.00 -2.39
N ALA A 95 -15.86 -1.94 -2.37
CA ALA A 95 -16.70 -2.82 -3.18
C ALA A 95 -16.43 -2.64 -4.69
N GLU A 96 -16.09 -1.41 -5.10
CA GLU A 96 -15.82 -1.05 -6.49
C GLU A 96 -14.51 -0.24 -6.57
N PRO A 97 -13.32 -0.89 -6.45
CA PRO A 97 -12.04 -0.20 -6.34
C PRO A 97 -11.69 0.62 -7.59
N GLU A 98 -12.19 0.27 -8.76
CA GLU A 98 -11.97 1.03 -9.98
C GLU A 98 -12.72 2.38 -10.00
N TYR A 99 -13.87 2.48 -9.32
CA TYR A 99 -14.60 3.73 -9.13
C TYR A 99 -14.14 4.52 -7.92
N GLN A 100 -13.37 3.89 -7.03
CA GLN A 100 -12.76 4.49 -5.84
C GLN A 100 -11.24 4.32 -5.85
N PRO A 101 -10.53 4.76 -6.90
CA PRO A 101 -9.11 4.45 -7.10
C PRO A 101 -8.17 5.08 -6.07
N ARG A 102 -8.68 5.97 -5.22
CA ARG A 102 -7.92 6.64 -4.15
C ARG A 102 -8.36 6.21 -2.74
N GLN A 103 -9.27 5.24 -2.62
CA GLN A 103 -9.65 4.70 -1.31
C GLN A 103 -8.70 3.55 -0.95
N TYR A 104 -7.77 3.83 -0.07
CA TYR A 104 -6.82 2.85 0.45
C TYR A 104 -6.82 2.90 1.96
N ASP A 105 -7.04 1.75 2.59
CA ASP A 105 -7.01 1.58 4.03
C ASP A 105 -5.83 0.69 4.44
N LEU A 106 -5.43 0.80 5.70
CA LEU A 106 -4.41 -0.08 6.29
C LEU A 106 -5.05 -1.35 6.83
N TYR A 107 -4.46 -2.47 6.47
CA TYR A 107 -4.83 -3.79 6.93
C TYR A 107 -3.65 -4.50 7.57
N ALA A 108 -3.89 -5.22 8.66
CA ALA A 108 -2.94 -6.16 9.21
C ALA A 108 -3.22 -7.56 8.66
N ALA A 109 -2.16 -8.27 8.28
CA ALA A 109 -2.22 -9.68 7.92
C ALA A 109 -1.45 -10.51 8.93
N SER A 110 -2.12 -11.50 9.52
CA SER A 110 -1.47 -12.53 10.35
C SER A 110 -0.70 -13.49 9.45
N LEU A 111 0.58 -13.66 9.71
CA LEU A 111 1.40 -14.64 9.00
C LEU A 111 1.19 -16.08 9.52
N VAL A 112 0.53 -16.22 10.65
CA VAL A 112 0.22 -17.53 11.27
C VAL A 112 -1.09 -18.08 10.74
N THR A 113 -2.18 -17.28 10.81
CA THR A 113 -3.53 -17.72 10.43
C THR A 113 -3.90 -17.33 9.00
N GLY A 114 -3.29 -16.28 8.44
CA GLY A 114 -3.67 -15.70 7.16
C GLY A 114 -4.83 -14.71 7.22
N ASP A 115 -5.33 -14.43 8.43
CA ASP A 115 -6.45 -13.51 8.64
C ASP A 115 -6.03 -12.07 8.34
N LEU A 116 -6.99 -11.31 7.79
CA LEU A 116 -6.87 -9.88 7.54
C LEU A 116 -7.77 -9.11 8.49
N THR A 117 -7.19 -8.10 9.15
CA THR A 117 -7.93 -7.18 10.02
C THR A 117 -7.76 -5.75 9.49
N GLN A 118 -8.86 -5.04 9.28
CA GLN A 118 -8.83 -3.63 8.91
C GLN A 118 -8.38 -2.80 10.12
N ILE A 119 -7.39 -1.93 9.92
CA ILE A 119 -6.82 -1.07 10.97
C ILE A 119 -7.37 0.34 10.88
N THR A 120 -7.59 0.83 9.66
CA THR A 120 -8.10 2.18 9.38
C THR A 120 -9.27 2.12 8.40
N ASP A 121 -10.14 3.15 8.43
CA ASP A 121 -11.36 3.24 7.64
C ASP A 121 -11.71 4.69 7.25
N GLN A 122 -10.71 5.58 7.24
CA GLN A 122 -10.95 6.99 6.94
C GLN A 122 -11.07 7.21 5.42
N PRO A 123 -11.84 8.22 4.98
CA PRO A 123 -11.86 8.58 3.57
C PRO A 123 -10.48 8.99 3.07
N GLY A 124 -10.08 8.48 1.90
CA GLY A 124 -8.84 8.86 1.23
C GLY A 124 -7.83 7.74 1.11
N ALA A 125 -6.60 8.11 0.77
CA ALA A 125 -5.51 7.16 0.67
C ALA A 125 -4.68 7.18 1.95
N GLU A 126 -4.69 6.07 2.65
CA GLU A 126 -3.83 5.82 3.79
C GLU A 126 -2.69 4.89 3.39
N GLY A 127 -1.47 5.25 3.77
CA GLY A 127 -0.28 4.52 3.31
C GLY A 127 0.96 4.78 4.14
N ASN A 128 2.07 4.21 3.71
CA ASN A 128 3.37 4.33 4.36
C ASN A 128 3.33 3.98 5.86
N PRO A 129 2.78 2.83 6.24
CA PRO A 129 2.70 2.44 7.63
C PRO A 129 4.08 2.24 8.24
N GLY A 130 4.23 2.65 9.49
CA GLY A 130 5.42 2.40 10.32
C GLY A 130 5.01 2.16 11.77
N VAL A 131 5.32 0.99 12.30
CA VAL A 131 5.04 0.66 13.71
C VAL A 131 6.19 1.18 14.58
N SER A 132 5.85 1.79 15.72
CA SER A 132 6.86 2.23 16.68
C SER A 132 7.69 1.06 17.22
N PRO A 133 8.96 1.26 17.60
CA PRO A 133 9.80 0.19 18.14
C PRO A 133 9.21 -0.53 19.36
N ASP A 134 8.44 0.15 20.20
CA ASP A 134 7.73 -0.43 21.35
C ASP A 134 6.44 -1.17 20.96
N GLY A 135 6.01 -1.07 19.69
CA GLY A 135 4.82 -1.73 19.17
C GLY A 135 3.49 -1.07 19.50
N ARG A 136 3.50 0.05 20.20
CA ARG A 136 2.28 0.70 20.68
C ARG A 136 1.60 1.53 19.60
N PHE A 137 2.37 2.24 18.77
CA PHE A 137 1.82 3.20 17.84
C PHE A 137 2.06 2.79 16.38
N LEU A 138 1.10 3.12 15.55
CA LEU A 138 1.19 3.06 14.10
C LEU A 138 1.22 4.49 13.56
N ALA A 139 2.33 4.88 12.91
CA ALA A 139 2.43 6.09 12.12
C ALA A 139 2.08 5.78 10.67
N TYR A 140 1.36 6.67 9.99
CA TYR A 140 1.03 6.52 8.58
C TYR A 140 0.68 7.85 7.93
N THR A 141 0.66 7.90 6.60
CA THR A 141 0.18 9.07 5.86
C THR A 141 -1.29 8.91 5.48
N SER A 142 -2.07 9.99 5.57
CA SER A 142 -3.45 10.04 5.10
C SER A 142 -3.69 11.28 4.24
N THR A 143 -4.39 11.13 3.12
CA THR A 143 -4.69 12.25 2.20
C THR A 143 -6.08 12.85 2.41
N GLY A 144 -6.92 12.26 3.27
CA GLY A 144 -8.28 12.76 3.51
C GLY A 144 -9.21 12.61 2.30
N ASP A 145 -10.12 13.54 2.08
CA ASP A 145 -11.20 13.43 1.07
C ASP A 145 -10.65 13.25 -0.35
N ILE A 146 -11.02 12.12 -0.97
CA ILE A 146 -10.61 11.70 -2.31
C ILE A 146 -11.18 12.57 -3.45
N ARG A 147 -12.20 13.38 -3.17
CA ARG A 147 -12.91 14.20 -4.17
C ARG A 147 -12.21 15.52 -4.49
N GLN A 148 -11.21 15.90 -3.70
CA GLN A 148 -10.45 17.11 -3.95
C GLN A 148 -9.37 16.86 -5.02
N GLY A 149 -9.19 17.81 -5.92
CA GLY A 149 -8.16 17.74 -6.98
C GLY A 149 -6.73 17.83 -6.44
N TYR A 150 -6.56 18.45 -5.27
CA TYR A 150 -5.31 18.55 -4.53
C TYR A 150 -5.53 18.06 -3.11
N ASN A 151 -4.77 17.03 -2.72
CA ASN A 151 -4.81 16.47 -1.38
C ASN A 151 -3.43 16.54 -0.75
N ARG A 152 -3.40 16.97 0.50
CA ARG A 152 -2.21 16.96 1.33
C ARG A 152 -2.12 15.63 2.07
N ALA A 153 -0.94 15.04 2.08
CA ALA A 153 -0.67 13.86 2.88
C ALA A 153 -0.20 14.27 4.28
N ASP A 154 -1.04 14.05 5.28
CA ASP A 154 -0.76 14.32 6.68
C ASP A 154 -0.18 13.09 7.38
N LEU A 155 0.70 13.31 8.36
CA LEU A 155 1.12 12.27 9.28
C LEU A 155 0.02 12.02 10.32
N GLN A 156 -0.47 10.80 10.34
CA GLN A 156 -1.40 10.30 11.34
C GLN A 156 -0.67 9.37 12.32
N ILE A 157 -1.15 9.33 13.54
CA ILE A 157 -0.72 8.36 14.54
C ILE A 157 -1.95 7.67 15.15
N LYS A 158 -1.90 6.35 15.19
CA LYS A 158 -2.92 5.51 15.83
C LYS A 158 -2.30 4.74 17.00
N ASP A 159 -2.90 4.81 18.18
CA ASP A 159 -2.58 3.95 19.29
C ASP A 159 -3.22 2.58 19.02
N LEU A 160 -2.41 1.54 18.90
CA LEU A 160 -2.87 0.20 18.55
C LEU A 160 -3.58 -0.53 19.70
N GLU A 161 -3.39 -0.05 20.94
CA GLU A 161 -4.06 -0.58 22.12
C GLU A 161 -5.45 0.03 22.33
N THR A 162 -5.55 1.35 22.24
CA THR A 162 -6.81 2.09 22.50
C THR A 162 -7.63 2.31 21.23
N GLY A 163 -7.01 2.25 20.05
CA GLY A 163 -7.63 2.58 18.77
C GLY A 163 -7.73 4.10 18.49
N GLU A 164 -7.27 4.95 19.42
CA GLU A 164 -7.30 6.40 19.24
C GLU A 164 -6.42 6.81 18.05
N ASN A 165 -6.97 7.69 17.20
CA ASN A 165 -6.28 8.21 16.01
C ASN A 165 -6.23 9.73 16.03
N ARG A 166 -5.10 10.34 15.63
CA ARG A 166 -4.96 11.78 15.49
C ARG A 166 -3.90 12.19 14.49
N SER A 167 -4.05 13.38 13.91
CA SER A 167 -3.03 13.99 13.08
C SER A 167 -1.93 14.63 13.92
N LEU A 168 -0.66 14.43 13.50
CA LEU A 168 0.51 15.12 14.06
C LEU A 168 0.94 16.33 13.22
N THR A 169 0.50 16.42 11.96
CA THR A 169 0.90 17.49 11.02
C THR A 169 -0.28 18.25 10.41
N GLY A 170 -1.44 18.21 11.06
CA GLY A 170 -2.64 18.89 10.57
C GLY A 170 -2.45 20.40 10.35
N ASP A 171 -1.60 21.05 11.14
CA ASP A 171 -1.27 22.47 11.03
C ASP A 171 -0.12 22.77 10.06
N LEU A 172 0.60 21.74 9.60
CA LEU A 172 1.66 21.88 8.61
C LEU A 172 1.05 21.88 7.20
N ASP A 173 0.98 23.02 6.55
CA ASP A 173 0.45 23.15 5.19
C ASP A 173 1.41 22.58 4.14
N ARG A 174 1.87 21.34 4.32
CA ARG A 174 2.78 20.60 3.44
C ARG A 174 2.49 19.11 3.54
N SER A 175 2.57 18.41 2.41
CA SER A 175 2.54 16.95 2.40
C SER A 175 3.82 16.38 2.99
N VAL A 176 3.68 15.33 3.78
CA VAL A 176 4.80 14.61 4.41
C VAL A 176 5.01 13.24 3.78
N SER A 177 6.23 12.74 3.86
CA SER A 177 6.66 11.44 3.34
C SER A 177 7.82 10.88 4.16
N ASP A 178 8.28 9.68 3.83
CA ASP A 178 9.49 9.04 4.35
C ASP A 178 9.52 9.00 5.89
N LEU A 179 8.44 8.46 6.46
CA LEU A 179 8.25 8.37 7.91
C LEU A 179 9.24 7.38 8.54
N GLN A 180 9.93 7.79 9.58
CA GLN A 180 10.83 6.94 10.34
C GLN A 180 10.72 7.21 11.84
N TRP A 181 10.39 6.20 12.62
CA TRP A 181 10.36 6.29 14.07
C TRP A 181 11.75 6.53 14.67
N SER A 182 11.80 7.34 15.72
CA SER A 182 12.95 7.37 16.63
C SER A 182 13.06 6.03 17.38
N ARG A 183 14.27 5.69 17.82
CA ARG A 183 14.51 4.40 18.50
C ARG A 183 13.79 4.27 19.84
N ASP A 184 13.50 5.37 20.49
CA ASP A 184 12.84 5.46 21.78
C ASP A 184 11.31 5.59 21.69
N SER A 185 10.74 5.50 20.46
CA SER A 185 9.31 5.60 20.17
C SER A 185 8.66 6.95 20.55
N ASN A 186 9.44 8.02 20.77
CA ASN A 186 8.94 9.29 21.25
C ASN A 186 8.72 10.34 20.14
N SER A 187 9.27 10.09 18.96
CA SER A 187 9.19 11.00 17.81
C SER A 187 9.25 10.27 16.47
N ILE A 188 8.90 10.99 15.41
CA ILE A 188 8.92 10.51 14.03
C ILE A 188 9.69 11.52 13.19
N TRP A 189 10.69 11.04 12.48
CA TRP A 189 11.36 11.77 11.41
C TRP A 189 10.53 11.69 10.15
N MET A 190 10.39 12.80 9.45
CA MET A 190 9.64 12.91 8.21
C MET A 190 10.32 13.85 7.22
N ARG A 191 9.95 13.72 5.95
CA ARG A 191 10.35 14.62 4.90
C ARG A 191 9.15 15.40 4.37
N TYR A 192 9.36 16.68 4.03
CA TYR A 192 8.40 17.53 3.34
C TYR A 192 9.13 18.50 2.41
N THR A 193 8.40 19.12 1.49
CA THR A 193 8.96 20.14 0.60
C THR A 193 8.41 21.51 1.00
N ASP A 194 9.29 22.47 1.20
CA ASP A 194 8.95 23.86 1.49
C ASP A 194 9.69 24.80 0.52
N ALA A 195 8.95 25.69 -0.14
CA ALA A 195 9.46 26.61 -1.15
C ALA A 195 10.38 25.94 -2.20
N GLY A 196 10.04 24.73 -2.66
CA GLY A 196 10.82 23.94 -3.61
C GLY A 196 12.04 23.23 -3.04
N VAL A 197 12.29 23.34 -1.72
CA VAL A 197 13.41 22.70 -1.05
C VAL A 197 12.93 21.53 -0.17
N GLY A 198 13.56 20.35 -0.33
CA GLY A 198 13.32 19.22 0.55
C GLY A 198 13.83 19.51 1.97
N ARG A 199 12.97 19.28 2.96
CA ARG A 199 13.23 19.45 4.38
C ARG A 199 13.09 18.13 5.10
N VAL A 200 13.86 17.93 6.15
CA VAL A 200 13.71 16.85 7.12
C VAL A 200 13.36 17.48 8.46
N ALA A 201 12.34 16.95 9.12
CA ALA A 201 11.94 17.40 10.44
C ALA A 201 11.66 16.20 11.34
N GLU A 202 11.78 16.44 12.62
CA GLU A 202 11.35 15.53 13.68
C GLU A 202 10.08 16.11 14.31
N VAL A 203 9.08 15.27 14.50
CA VAL A 203 7.83 15.62 15.17
C VAL A 203 7.62 14.72 16.38
N ASP A 204 7.32 15.30 17.53
CA ASP A 204 6.99 14.53 18.73
C ASP A 204 5.55 14.00 18.70
N LEU A 205 5.21 13.13 19.65
CA LEU A 205 3.86 12.56 19.76
C LEU A 205 2.77 13.59 20.08
N LYS A 206 3.11 14.85 20.34
CA LYS A 206 2.18 15.96 20.54
C LYS A 206 2.03 16.85 19.32
N GLY A 207 2.69 16.52 18.20
CA GLY A 207 2.68 17.28 16.95
C GLY A 207 3.60 18.51 16.97
N ARG A 208 4.57 18.60 17.88
CA ARG A 208 5.54 19.69 17.89
C ARG A 208 6.74 19.34 17.00
N LEU A 209 7.02 20.20 16.05
CA LEU A 209 8.16 20.21 15.14
C LEU A 209 9.36 20.88 15.82
#